data_48b5b9e346b6a4eab6cbf68503efccf5
#
_entry.id   48b5b9e346b6a4eab6cbf68503efccf5
#
_cell.length_a   1.000
_cell.length_b   1.000
_cell.length_c   1.000
_cell.angle_alpha   90.00
_cell.angle_beta   90.00
_cell.angle_gamma   90.00
#
_symmetry.space_group_name_H-M   'P 1'
#
loop_
_entity.id
_entity.type
_entity.pdbx_description
1 polymer ?
#
loop_
_entity_poly.entity_id
_entity_poly.type
_entity_poly.pdbx_seq_one_letter_code
_entity_poly.pdbx_strand_id
1 'polypeptide(L)'
;NASGNSGTADVSSASNSETNESGTVSEEKIMDSLNNGIIIDSVSGNVYKNEMNANPISPNIFCADPTAVEYNGRLYVYGTNDQQQAEEGTKNDYAYIKSLVVFSTDDMVNWIYHGRIEVGEIAPWIYNSWAPSIVSRVEDDGLTHFYLYFSNGGSGVGVITSTAPVGPWAGP
;
A
#
# COMPACT_ATOMS: atom_id res chain seq x y z
N ASN A 1 -29.39 -72.01 5.08
CA ASN A 1 -29.24 -71.09 6.18
C ASN A 1 -28.47 -69.83 5.67
N ALA A 2 -29.23 -68.79 5.60
CA ALA A 2 -28.83 -67.48 5.14
C ALA A 2 -27.97 -66.75 6.13
N SER A 3 -27.04 -65.93 5.67
CA SER A 3 -26.68 -64.71 6.36
C SER A 3 -26.15 -63.72 5.35
N GLY A 4 -26.86 -62.63 5.16
CA GLY A 4 -26.49 -61.53 4.34
C GLY A 4 -25.47 -60.61 5.07
N ASN A 5 -24.61 -60.05 4.29
CA ASN A 5 -23.75 -58.94 4.75
C ASN A 5 -23.92 -57.77 3.80
N SER A 6 -24.51 -56.69 4.29
CA SER A 6 -24.68 -55.43 3.60
C SER A 6 -23.41 -54.60 3.75
N GLY A 7 -22.68 -54.44 2.64
CA GLY A 7 -21.59 -53.48 2.57
C GLY A 7 -22.13 -52.08 2.24
N THR A 8 -21.98 -51.16 3.13
CA THR A 8 -22.21 -49.74 2.88
C THR A 8 -20.99 -49.16 2.16
N ALA A 9 -21.24 -48.69 0.95
CA ALA A 9 -20.22 -47.94 0.20
C ALA A 9 -20.13 -46.53 0.75
N ASP A 10 -18.93 -46.16 1.18
CA ASP A 10 -18.56 -44.83 1.58
C ASP A 10 -18.32 -44.00 0.32
N VAL A 11 -19.17 -43.02 0.10
CA VAL A 11 -19.01 -42.06 -0.99
C VAL A 11 -18.26 -40.86 -0.43
N SER A 12 -16.93 -40.85 -0.62
CA SER A 12 -16.14 -39.67 -0.39
C SER A 12 -16.40 -38.66 -1.52
N SER A 13 -17.20 -37.66 -1.22
CA SER A 13 -17.34 -36.50 -2.10
C SER A 13 -16.11 -35.61 -1.95
N ALA A 14 -15.18 -35.70 -2.90
CA ALA A 14 -14.16 -34.68 -3.11
C ALA A 14 -14.83 -33.47 -3.74
N SER A 15 -14.98 -32.40 -2.96
CA SER A 15 -15.34 -31.11 -3.52
C SER A 15 -14.10 -30.46 -4.15
N ASN A 16 -14.04 -30.51 -5.47
CA ASN A 16 -13.14 -29.66 -6.24
C ASN A 16 -13.61 -28.20 -6.10
N SER A 17 -12.85 -27.40 -5.39
CA SER A 17 -12.99 -25.96 -5.47
C SER A 17 -12.25 -25.48 -6.71
N GLU A 18 -12.99 -25.29 -7.81
CA GLU A 18 -12.47 -24.56 -8.97
C GLU A 18 -12.26 -23.11 -8.58
N THR A 19 -11.01 -22.66 -8.67
CA THR A 19 -10.63 -21.26 -8.52
C THR A 19 -11.10 -20.51 -9.76
N ASN A 20 -12.14 -19.69 -9.62
CA ASN A 20 -12.52 -18.73 -10.63
C ASN A 20 -11.45 -17.62 -10.69
N GLU A 21 -10.71 -17.56 -11.79
CA GLU A 21 -9.85 -16.45 -12.18
C GLU A 21 -10.67 -15.22 -12.62
N SER A 22 -11.47 -14.66 -11.76
CA SER A 22 -11.98 -13.31 -11.90
C SER A 22 -11.63 -12.59 -10.61
N GLY A 23 -10.94 -11.46 -10.67
CA GLY A 23 -10.33 -10.71 -9.55
C GLY A 23 -11.25 -10.33 -8.39
N THR A 24 -12.10 -11.25 -7.97
CA THR A 24 -12.93 -11.17 -6.76
C THR A 24 -12.17 -11.80 -5.60
N VAL A 25 -11.97 -11.02 -4.56
CA VAL A 25 -11.44 -11.48 -3.28
C VAL A 25 -12.27 -12.68 -2.81
N SER A 26 -11.63 -13.82 -2.47
CA SER A 26 -12.35 -15.02 -2.01
C SER A 26 -13.02 -14.76 -0.65
N GLU A 27 -14.14 -15.45 -0.39
CA GLU A 27 -14.88 -15.35 0.90
C GLU A 27 -13.97 -15.65 2.10
N GLU A 28 -12.97 -16.51 1.95
CA GLU A 28 -11.99 -16.83 2.98
C GLU A 28 -11.08 -15.64 3.30
N LYS A 29 -10.66 -14.87 2.29
CA LYS A 29 -9.92 -13.60 2.50
C LYS A 29 -10.80 -12.52 3.13
N ILE A 30 -12.09 -12.49 2.79
CA ILE A 30 -13.05 -11.58 3.42
C ILE A 30 -13.23 -11.95 4.90
N MET A 31 -13.31 -13.24 5.24
CA MET A 31 -13.43 -13.69 6.62
C MET A 31 -12.16 -13.44 7.45
N ASP A 32 -10.98 -13.61 6.84
CA ASP A 32 -9.70 -13.26 7.49
C ASP A 32 -9.59 -11.75 7.75
N SER A 33 -10.14 -10.94 6.87
CA SER A 33 -10.16 -9.49 7.04
C SER A 33 -11.14 -9.01 8.10
N LEU A 34 -12.26 -9.71 8.27
CA LEU A 34 -13.21 -9.44 9.37
C LEU A 34 -12.54 -9.64 10.74
N ASN A 35 -11.54 -10.54 10.81
CA ASN A 35 -10.77 -10.76 12.03
C ASN A 35 -9.62 -9.76 12.20
N ASN A 36 -9.05 -9.25 11.10
CA ASN A 36 -7.88 -8.34 11.09
C ASN A 36 -8.19 -6.93 10.54
N GLY A 37 -9.39 -6.69 10.04
CA GLY A 37 -9.89 -5.38 9.61
C GLY A 37 -9.38 -4.86 8.28
N ILE A 38 -8.47 -5.55 7.57
CA ILE A 38 -7.91 -5.10 6.29
C ILE A 38 -7.60 -6.26 5.37
N ILE A 39 -7.98 -6.13 4.10
CA ILE A 39 -7.58 -7.02 3.01
C ILE A 39 -6.71 -6.23 2.05
N ILE A 40 -5.55 -6.78 1.71
CA ILE A 40 -4.73 -6.29 0.61
C ILE A 40 -4.93 -7.25 -0.56
N ASP A 41 -5.48 -6.75 -1.66
CA ASP A 41 -5.46 -7.47 -2.93
C ASP A 41 -4.04 -7.41 -3.49
N SER A 42 -3.36 -8.55 -3.50
CA SER A 42 -1.98 -8.67 -3.95
C SER A 42 -1.78 -8.43 -5.45
N VAL A 43 -2.85 -8.45 -6.24
CA VAL A 43 -2.80 -8.23 -7.69
C VAL A 43 -3.02 -6.77 -8.04
N SER A 44 -4.06 -6.16 -7.47
CA SER A 44 -4.40 -4.75 -7.74
C SER A 44 -3.72 -3.77 -6.78
N GLY A 45 -3.18 -4.26 -5.65
CA GLY A 45 -2.69 -3.42 -4.56
C GLY A 45 -3.80 -2.73 -3.75
N ASN A 46 -5.06 -3.05 -4.03
CA ASN A 46 -6.18 -2.46 -3.29
C ASN A 46 -6.19 -2.95 -1.85
N VAL A 47 -6.38 -2.03 -0.94
CA VAL A 47 -6.54 -2.29 0.48
C VAL A 47 -8.00 -2.05 0.84
N TYR A 48 -8.68 -3.10 1.26
CA TYR A 48 -10.08 -3.03 1.66
C TYR A 48 -10.20 -3.04 3.18
N LYS A 49 -11.00 -2.15 3.69
CA LYS A 49 -11.22 -1.92 5.10
C LYS A 49 -12.66 -2.25 5.47
N ASN A 50 -12.86 -2.95 6.55
CA ASN A 50 -14.19 -3.05 7.14
C ASN A 50 -14.60 -1.68 7.69
N GLU A 51 -15.80 -1.20 7.39
CA GLU A 51 -16.36 0.07 7.88
C GLU A 51 -16.29 0.21 9.40
N MET A 52 -16.31 -0.90 10.14
CA MET A 52 -16.18 -0.97 11.59
C MET A 52 -14.74 -0.76 12.09
N ASN A 53 -13.73 -0.92 11.24
CA ASN A 53 -12.32 -0.83 11.57
C ASN A 53 -11.64 0.33 10.82
N ALA A 54 -11.83 1.54 11.34
CA ALA A 54 -11.31 2.74 10.69
C ALA A 54 -9.77 2.83 10.67
N ASN A 55 -9.06 2.16 11.56
CA ASN A 55 -7.60 2.17 11.66
C ASN A 55 -7.03 0.79 12.02
N PRO A 56 -5.80 0.49 11.56
CA PRO A 56 -4.96 1.24 10.64
C PRO A 56 -5.45 1.16 9.18
N ILE A 57 -4.97 2.05 8.31
CA ILE A 57 -5.21 1.97 6.86
C ILE A 57 -4.69 0.64 6.30
N SER A 58 -3.48 0.26 6.72
CA SER A 58 -2.87 -1.03 6.40
C SER A 58 -2.13 -1.58 7.63
N PRO A 59 -2.31 -2.85 8.00
CA PRO A 59 -1.54 -3.46 9.07
C PRO A 59 -0.15 -3.92 8.63
N ASN A 60 0.10 -4.02 7.32
CA ASN A 60 1.29 -4.66 6.77
C ASN A 60 2.22 -3.69 6.03
N ILE A 61 1.79 -2.43 5.85
CA ILE A 61 2.57 -1.42 5.16
C ILE A 61 2.72 -0.24 6.09
N PHE A 62 3.96 0.07 6.45
CA PHE A 62 4.28 1.21 7.30
C PHE A 62 4.17 2.50 6.48
N CYS A 63 3.55 3.51 7.08
CA CYS A 63 3.35 4.83 6.48
C CYS A 63 3.47 5.86 7.60
N ALA A 64 4.71 6.09 8.05
CA ALA A 64 4.97 7.03 9.15
C ALA A 64 4.97 8.48 8.67
N ASP A 65 4.69 9.41 9.59
CA ASP A 65 4.67 10.86 9.36
C ASP A 65 3.88 11.27 8.10
N PRO A 66 2.61 10.84 7.96
CA PRO A 66 1.90 10.95 6.69
C PRO A 66 1.55 12.38 6.34
N THR A 67 1.56 12.66 5.04
CA THR A 67 1.01 13.87 4.41
C THR A 67 0.00 13.49 3.35
N ALA A 68 -0.89 14.41 2.97
CA ALA A 68 -1.92 14.12 1.99
C ALA A 68 -2.19 15.29 1.04
N VAL A 69 -2.65 14.97 -0.15
CA VAL A 69 -3.16 15.92 -1.14
C VAL A 69 -4.44 15.39 -1.79
N GLU A 70 -5.41 16.24 -1.99
CA GLU A 70 -6.58 15.92 -2.81
C GLU A 70 -6.29 16.29 -4.26
N TYR A 71 -6.67 15.42 -5.18
CA TYR A 71 -6.60 15.68 -6.61
C TYR A 71 -7.70 14.92 -7.36
N ASN A 72 -8.53 15.67 -8.08
CA ASN A 72 -9.65 15.14 -8.88
C ASN A 72 -10.64 14.27 -8.08
N GLY A 73 -10.97 14.68 -6.86
CA GLY A 73 -11.90 13.97 -5.98
C GLY A 73 -11.32 12.76 -5.27
N ARG A 74 -10.02 12.50 -5.41
CA ARG A 74 -9.30 11.41 -4.76
C ARG A 74 -8.26 11.95 -3.79
N LEU A 75 -8.21 11.39 -2.59
CA LEU A 75 -7.18 11.67 -1.60
C LEU A 75 -5.97 10.76 -1.82
N TYR A 76 -4.78 11.35 -1.87
CA TYR A 76 -3.50 10.64 -1.93
C TYR A 76 -2.74 10.89 -0.64
N VAL A 77 -2.24 9.81 -0.04
CA VAL A 77 -1.50 9.83 1.23
C VAL A 77 -0.10 9.28 0.99
N TYR A 78 0.90 10.01 1.47
CA TYR A 78 2.31 9.64 1.37
C TYR A 78 2.88 9.53 2.77
N GLY A 79 3.76 8.58 3.00
CA GLY A 79 4.43 8.42 4.27
C GLY A 79 5.82 7.82 4.14
N THR A 80 6.57 7.93 5.21
CA THR A 80 7.89 7.30 5.35
C THR A 80 7.74 5.78 5.33
N ASN A 81 8.58 5.10 4.56
CA ASN A 81 8.62 3.64 4.51
C ASN A 81 9.53 3.09 5.61
N ASP A 82 9.07 3.07 6.86
CA ASP A 82 9.84 2.54 7.98
C ASP A 82 10.16 1.04 7.84
N GLN A 83 9.41 0.32 7.01
CA GLN A 83 9.68 -1.09 6.71
C GLN A 83 11.07 -1.28 6.08
N GLN A 84 11.55 -0.31 5.29
CA GLN A 84 12.87 -0.38 4.68
C GLN A 84 13.99 -0.48 5.73
N GLN A 85 13.86 0.17 6.87
CA GLN A 85 14.80 0.04 7.97
C GLN A 85 14.87 -1.41 8.49
N ALA A 86 13.73 -2.09 8.59
CA ALA A 86 13.67 -3.48 9.04
C ALA A 86 14.22 -4.46 7.99
N GLU A 87 14.06 -4.14 6.71
CA GLU A 87 14.52 -4.97 5.60
C GLU A 87 16.05 -4.87 5.38
N GLU A 88 16.62 -3.68 5.47
CA GLU A 88 17.99 -3.38 5.09
C GLU A 88 18.91 -3.09 6.26
N GLY A 89 18.36 -2.69 7.40
CA GLY A 89 19.13 -2.26 8.57
C GLY A 89 19.36 -3.34 9.61
N THR A 90 20.51 -3.24 10.27
CA THR A 90 20.85 -4.08 11.43
C THR A 90 20.62 -3.36 12.76
N LYS A 91 20.35 -2.06 12.71
CA LYS A 91 20.08 -1.18 13.85
C LYS A 91 18.85 -0.36 13.56
N ASN A 92 18.09 -0.04 14.57
CA ASN A 92 16.95 0.85 14.46
C ASN A 92 17.41 2.31 14.59
N ASP A 93 18.06 2.83 13.57
CA ASP A 93 18.58 4.20 13.48
C ASP A 93 18.02 5.00 12.29
N TYR A 94 17.09 4.39 11.55
CA TYR A 94 16.41 4.96 10.39
C TYR A 94 17.33 5.33 9.22
N ALA A 95 18.60 4.94 9.26
CA ALA A 95 19.61 5.34 8.29
C ALA A 95 19.37 4.76 6.89
N TYR A 96 18.62 3.67 6.78
CA TYR A 96 18.37 2.96 5.53
C TYR A 96 17.12 3.44 4.78
N ILE A 97 16.29 4.28 5.39
CA ILE A 97 15.03 4.72 4.79
C ILE A 97 15.28 5.77 3.71
N LYS A 98 15.11 5.36 2.45
CA LYS A 98 15.25 6.19 1.24
C LYS A 98 14.08 6.06 0.29
N SER A 99 12.97 5.51 0.78
CA SER A 99 11.73 5.35 0.03
C SER A 99 10.53 5.86 0.84
N LEU A 100 9.48 6.22 0.09
CA LEU A 100 8.19 6.62 0.62
C LEU A 100 7.14 5.62 0.12
N VAL A 101 6.00 5.56 0.79
CA VAL A 101 4.84 4.77 0.37
C VAL A 101 3.70 5.67 -0.03
N VAL A 102 2.84 5.20 -0.95
CA VAL A 102 1.70 5.97 -1.44
C VAL A 102 0.43 5.14 -1.39
N PHE A 103 -0.60 5.73 -0.83
CA PHE A 103 -1.97 5.22 -0.83
C PHE A 103 -2.91 6.24 -1.44
N SER A 104 -4.06 5.79 -1.96
CA SER A 104 -5.15 6.69 -2.32
C SER A 104 -6.52 6.10 -2.03
N THR A 105 -7.51 6.98 -1.92
CA THR A 105 -8.91 6.60 -1.68
C THR A 105 -9.87 7.63 -2.25
N ASP A 106 -11.07 7.18 -2.64
CA ASP A 106 -12.19 8.04 -3.00
C ASP A 106 -13.21 8.19 -1.88
N ASP A 107 -13.22 7.26 -0.92
CA ASP A 107 -14.27 7.11 0.08
C ASP A 107 -13.74 7.00 1.52
N MET A 108 -12.42 6.99 1.71
CA MET A 108 -11.70 6.81 2.98
C MET A 108 -11.95 5.43 3.67
N VAL A 109 -12.61 4.53 2.96
CA VAL A 109 -12.88 3.14 3.40
C VAL A 109 -12.04 2.17 2.58
N ASN A 110 -12.10 2.32 1.26
CA ASN A 110 -11.33 1.49 0.32
C ASN A 110 -10.06 2.23 -0.10
N TRP A 111 -8.93 1.56 0.05
CA TRP A 111 -7.62 2.15 -0.22
C TRP A 111 -6.89 1.39 -1.31
N ILE A 112 -6.22 2.12 -2.18
CA ILE A 112 -5.30 1.59 -3.18
C ILE A 112 -3.89 1.83 -2.69
N TYR A 113 -3.07 0.79 -2.61
CA TYR A 113 -1.64 0.91 -2.39
C TYR A 113 -0.92 1.01 -3.74
N HIS A 114 -0.25 2.13 -3.98
CA HIS A 114 0.46 2.40 -5.24
C HIS A 114 1.92 1.95 -5.23
N GLY A 115 2.37 1.35 -4.15
CA GLY A 115 3.75 0.91 -4.01
C GLY A 115 4.65 1.97 -3.37
N ARG A 116 5.94 1.80 -3.62
CA ARG A 116 7.01 2.67 -3.10
C ARG A 116 7.40 3.71 -4.13
N ILE A 117 7.80 4.88 -3.64
CA ILE A 117 8.58 5.85 -4.39
C ILE A 117 10.03 5.64 -3.94
N GLU A 118 10.86 5.11 -4.81
CA GLU A 118 12.28 4.85 -4.53
C GLU A 118 13.09 6.16 -4.67
N VAL A 119 12.94 7.03 -3.66
CA VAL A 119 13.52 8.39 -3.67
C VAL A 119 15.04 8.34 -3.79
N GLY A 120 15.69 7.33 -3.22
CA GLY A 120 17.13 7.13 -3.33
C GLY A 120 17.61 6.85 -4.75
N GLU A 121 16.77 6.26 -5.60
CA GLU A 121 17.08 6.05 -7.03
C GLU A 121 16.84 7.32 -7.86
N ILE A 122 15.77 8.06 -7.52
CA ILE A 122 15.39 9.32 -8.20
C ILE A 122 16.38 10.44 -7.86
N ALA A 123 16.84 10.48 -6.62
CA ALA A 123 17.75 11.50 -6.09
C ALA A 123 18.93 10.84 -5.34
N PRO A 124 19.93 10.28 -6.07
CA PRO A 124 21.02 9.49 -5.45
C PRO A 124 21.91 10.27 -4.47
N TRP A 125 21.80 11.58 -4.42
CA TRP A 125 22.54 12.46 -3.52
C TRP A 125 21.99 12.52 -2.09
N ILE A 126 20.81 11.93 -1.82
CA ILE A 126 20.17 11.98 -0.51
C ILE A 126 20.78 10.98 0.48
N TYR A 127 20.67 11.30 1.76
CA TYR A 127 20.93 10.36 2.84
C TYR A 127 19.66 9.60 3.22
N ASN A 128 18.54 10.30 3.33
CA ASN A 128 17.24 9.75 3.74
C ASN A 128 16.07 10.44 3.05
N SER A 129 14.89 9.81 3.11
CA SER A 129 13.61 10.41 2.71
C SER A 129 12.58 10.21 3.82
N TRP A 130 12.61 11.08 4.83
CA TRP A 130 11.73 11.00 5.99
C TRP A 130 10.65 12.07 5.97
N ALA A 131 9.55 11.81 6.69
CA ALA A 131 8.50 12.78 6.99
C ALA A 131 8.13 13.64 5.76
N PRO A 132 7.47 13.04 4.77
CA PRO A 132 7.14 13.74 3.53
C PRO A 132 6.15 14.89 3.75
N SER A 133 6.19 15.87 2.84
CA SER A 133 5.20 16.94 2.75
C SER A 133 4.87 17.17 1.28
N ILE A 134 3.61 16.98 0.91
CA ILE A 134 3.14 17.12 -0.47
C ILE A 134 2.37 18.43 -0.65
N VAL A 135 2.64 19.10 -1.76
CA VAL A 135 1.82 20.20 -2.26
C VAL A 135 1.63 20.06 -3.76
N SER A 136 0.56 20.62 -4.28
CA SER A 136 0.32 20.69 -5.72
C SER A 136 -0.04 22.11 -6.13
N ARG A 137 0.26 22.44 -7.38
CA ARG A 137 -0.03 23.74 -7.96
C ARG A 137 -0.16 23.60 -9.47
N VAL A 138 -1.07 24.40 -10.08
CA VAL A 138 -1.10 24.55 -11.54
C VAL A 138 0.02 25.51 -11.95
N GLU A 139 0.87 25.07 -12.87
CA GLU A 139 1.98 25.86 -13.41
C GLU A 139 1.62 26.57 -14.71
N ASP A 140 2.55 27.35 -15.26
CA ASP A 140 2.37 28.13 -16.48
C ASP A 140 2.12 27.26 -17.73
N ASP A 141 2.48 25.99 -17.69
CA ASP A 141 2.18 25.00 -18.72
C ASP A 141 0.74 24.48 -18.70
N GLY A 142 -0.05 24.93 -17.71
CA GLY A 142 -1.43 24.52 -17.51
C GLY A 142 -1.62 23.16 -16.85
N LEU A 143 -0.53 22.48 -16.47
CA LEU A 143 -0.58 21.21 -15.77
C LEU A 143 -0.52 21.39 -14.25
N THR A 144 -1.09 20.45 -13.54
CA THR A 144 -0.89 20.35 -12.10
C THR A 144 0.44 19.68 -11.82
N HIS A 145 1.31 20.39 -11.13
CA HIS A 145 2.58 19.86 -10.65
C HIS A 145 2.48 19.52 -9.17
N PHE A 146 3.08 18.38 -8.80
CA PHE A 146 3.18 17.89 -7.45
C PHE A 146 4.63 18.03 -6.98
N TYR A 147 4.81 18.54 -5.76
CA TYR A 147 6.09 18.74 -5.11
C TYR A 147 6.08 17.95 -3.82
N LEU A 148 6.84 16.87 -3.79
CA LEU A 148 6.96 16.01 -2.63
C LEU A 148 8.28 16.28 -1.94
N TYR A 149 8.20 17.06 -0.87
CA TYR A 149 9.33 17.39 0.00
C TYR A 149 9.56 16.26 1.00
N PHE A 150 10.78 16.13 1.48
CA PHE A 150 11.13 15.17 2.51
C PHE A 150 12.35 15.64 3.31
N SER A 151 12.45 15.20 4.57
CA SER A 151 13.62 15.43 5.40
C SER A 151 14.77 14.53 4.94
N ASN A 152 15.94 15.13 4.68
CA ASN A 152 17.14 14.41 4.28
C ASN A 152 18.06 14.14 5.49
N GLY A 153 17.53 13.39 6.49
CA GLY A 153 18.32 12.93 7.63
C GLY A 153 19.01 14.02 8.45
N GLY A 154 18.41 15.19 8.57
CA GLY A 154 19.03 16.35 9.24
C GLY A 154 20.01 17.14 8.36
N SER A 155 20.22 16.73 7.10
CA SER A 155 21.07 17.41 6.12
C SER A 155 20.28 18.33 5.18
N GLY A 156 19.13 18.82 5.64
CA GLY A 156 18.26 19.71 4.88
C GLY A 156 16.99 19.02 4.38
N VAL A 157 16.37 19.64 3.38
CA VAL A 157 15.12 19.18 2.77
C VAL A 157 15.37 18.86 1.31
N GLY A 158 14.93 17.67 0.88
CA GLY A 158 14.88 17.30 -0.54
C GLY A 158 13.49 17.54 -1.12
N VAL A 159 13.40 17.60 -2.44
CA VAL A 159 12.14 17.62 -3.18
C VAL A 159 12.25 16.79 -4.44
N ILE A 160 11.19 16.05 -4.75
CA ILE A 160 10.97 15.42 -6.05
C ILE A 160 9.65 15.92 -6.61
N THR A 161 9.54 15.92 -7.95
CA THR A 161 8.40 16.50 -8.65
C THR A 161 7.76 15.52 -9.61
N SER A 162 6.47 15.72 -9.88
CA SER A 162 5.71 14.96 -10.88
C SER A 162 4.54 15.79 -11.40
N THR A 163 3.99 15.42 -12.55
CA THR A 163 2.71 15.94 -13.07
C THR A 163 1.53 15.01 -12.75
N ALA A 164 1.78 13.93 -12.00
CA ALA A 164 0.73 13.04 -11.53
C ALA A 164 1.01 12.65 -10.06
N PRO A 165 -0.04 12.44 -9.24
CA PRO A 165 0.12 12.20 -7.80
C PRO A 165 0.86 10.90 -7.46
N VAL A 166 0.89 9.93 -8.37
CA VAL A 166 1.62 8.65 -8.18
C VAL A 166 2.91 8.55 -8.98
N GLY A 167 3.32 9.63 -9.63
CA GLY A 167 4.52 9.66 -10.47
C GLY A 167 4.19 9.45 -11.98
N PRO A 168 5.21 9.30 -12.84
CA PRO A 168 6.63 9.16 -12.46
C PRO A 168 7.20 10.41 -11.79
N TRP A 169 8.07 10.20 -10.82
CA TRP A 169 8.74 11.26 -10.08
C TRP A 169 10.11 11.57 -10.66
N ALA A 170 10.50 12.84 -10.62
CA ALA A 170 11.83 13.30 -11.05
C ALA A 170 12.51 14.07 -9.91
N GLY A 171 13.81 13.89 -9.79
CA GLY A 171 14.66 14.67 -8.92
C GLY A 171 15.18 15.94 -9.60
N PRO A 172 15.74 16.89 -8.81
CA PRO A 172 16.43 18.07 -9.34
C PRO A 172 17.77 17.68 -9.95
#